data_e20645d83da3dabdc7770e7788d9f3bb
#
_entry.id   e20645d83da3dabdc7770e7788d9f3bb
#
_cell.length_a   1.000
_cell.length_b   1.000
_cell.length_c   1.000
_cell.angle_alpha   90.00
_cell.angle_beta   90.00
_cell.angle_gamma   90.00
#
_symmetry.space_group_name_H-M   'P 1'
#
loop_
_entity.id
_entity.type
_entity.pdbx_description
1 polymer ?
#
loop_
_entity_poly.entity_id
_entity_poly.type
_entity_poly.pdbx_seq_one_letter_code
_entity_poly.pdbx_strand_id
1 'polypeptide(L)'
;LIEIDVIDLFATQFGTFMHGKLEAKEIEGYINEERLYAEVDGVTISGAIDLQKIGEDGVTVIDYKFVKAWSVMRNKIEWEIQLNIYKWLVETVKRRKVNALQICAFIKDYSKWESKDGYPQASIVMIDIPVWDSVKAETYVRERLEMHRTAKMAEDFGEALQPCTDEERWAKETTYAVKREGRKTAIRVFKTIEEATELAEKEKGYVETRKGEYTRCAENFCGVAKWCPQYQGELNVTP
;
A
#
# COMPACT_ATOMS: atom_id res chain seq x y z
N LEU A 1 8.40 9.52 22.24
CA LEU A 1 6.99 9.57 21.89
C LEU A 1 6.85 10.07 20.46
N ILE A 2 6.17 9.34 19.62
CA ILE A 2 5.83 9.77 18.26
C ILE A 2 4.63 10.70 18.40
N GLU A 3 4.79 11.96 18.04
CA GLU A 3 3.66 12.89 17.93
C GLU A 3 2.91 12.56 16.62
N ILE A 4 1.67 12.14 16.73
CA ILE A 4 0.79 11.84 15.62
C ILE A 4 -0.33 12.88 15.63
N ASP A 5 -0.57 13.55 14.50
CA ASP A 5 -1.72 14.46 14.37
C ASP A 5 -3.03 13.66 14.47
N VAL A 6 -4.00 14.21 15.19
CA VAL A 6 -5.32 13.59 15.37
C VAL A 6 -6.01 13.37 14.00
N ILE A 7 -5.74 14.23 13.02
CA ILE A 7 -6.33 14.11 11.68
C ILE A 7 -5.78 12.88 10.94
N ASP A 8 -4.53 12.49 11.19
CA ASP A 8 -3.92 11.28 10.61
C ASP A 8 -4.50 10.01 11.24
N LEU A 9 -4.91 10.09 12.51
CA LEU A 9 -5.59 9.00 13.22
C LEU A 9 -7.03 8.81 12.77
N PHE A 10 -7.70 9.84 12.24
CA PHE A 10 -9.12 9.78 11.88
C PHE A 10 -9.42 8.67 10.85
N ALA A 11 -8.59 8.54 9.82
CA ALA A 11 -8.78 7.51 8.80
C ALA A 11 -8.64 6.10 9.39
N THR A 12 -7.70 5.90 10.31
CA THR A 12 -7.47 4.62 11.00
C THR A 12 -8.61 4.31 11.96
N GLN A 13 -9.03 5.29 12.76
CA GLN A 13 -10.15 5.15 13.70
C GLN A 13 -11.47 4.86 12.97
N PHE A 14 -11.72 5.53 11.85
CA PHE A 14 -12.91 5.26 11.02
C PHE A 14 -12.88 3.83 10.47
N GLY A 15 -11.73 3.37 9.97
CA GLY A 15 -11.55 1.98 9.54
C GLY A 15 -11.89 1.00 10.65
N THR A 16 -11.27 1.15 11.82
CA THR A 16 -11.52 0.29 13.01
C THR A 16 -13.00 0.27 13.40
N PHE A 17 -13.65 1.44 13.45
CA PHE A 17 -15.09 1.53 13.76
C PHE A 17 -15.95 0.76 12.76
N MET A 18 -15.65 0.88 11.47
CA MET A 18 -16.42 0.19 10.42
C MET A 18 -16.19 -1.32 10.46
N HIS A 19 -14.96 -1.79 10.69
CA HIS A 19 -14.69 -3.21 10.91
C HIS A 19 -15.52 -3.75 12.06
N GLY A 20 -15.48 -3.14 13.25
CA GLY A 20 -16.28 -3.57 14.39
C GLY A 20 -17.80 -3.59 14.15
N LYS A 21 -18.33 -2.80 13.21
CA LYS A 21 -19.74 -2.88 12.81
C LYS A 21 -20.05 -4.04 11.89
N LEU A 22 -19.10 -4.44 11.06
CA LEU A 22 -19.25 -5.56 10.13
C LEU A 22 -19.08 -6.91 10.86
N GLU A 23 -18.23 -6.97 11.87
CA GLU A 23 -18.00 -8.15 12.72
C GLU A 23 -19.24 -8.61 13.50
N ALA A 24 -20.12 -7.68 13.86
CA ALA A 24 -21.25 -7.94 14.77
C ALA A 24 -22.34 -8.86 14.20
N LYS A 25 -22.20 -9.39 12.98
CA LYS A 25 -23.19 -10.27 12.35
C LYS A 25 -22.65 -11.68 12.17
N GLU A 26 -23.16 -12.61 12.94
CA GLU A 26 -22.97 -14.04 12.65
C GLU A 26 -23.84 -14.44 11.46
N ILE A 27 -23.22 -14.91 10.40
CA ILE A 27 -23.88 -15.41 9.19
C ILE A 27 -23.38 -16.83 8.97
N GLU A 28 -24.28 -17.77 8.82
CA GLU A 28 -23.95 -19.17 8.52
C GLU A 28 -23.06 -19.27 7.26
N GLY A 29 -22.00 -20.06 7.35
CA GLY A 29 -21.01 -20.19 6.26
C GLY A 29 -19.97 -19.07 6.21
N TYR A 30 -19.94 -18.16 7.17
CA TYR A 30 -18.94 -17.11 7.28
C TYR A 30 -18.23 -17.15 8.63
N ILE A 31 -16.92 -16.82 8.63
CA ILE A 31 -16.12 -16.60 9.83
C ILE A 31 -15.63 -15.16 9.76
N ASN A 32 -16.06 -14.37 10.74
CA ASN A 32 -15.69 -12.96 10.87
C ASN A 32 -14.47 -12.82 11.80
N GLU A 33 -13.57 -11.87 11.49
CA GLU A 33 -12.48 -11.37 12.34
C GLU A 33 -11.71 -12.49 13.07
N GLU A 34 -11.08 -13.36 12.31
CA GLU A 34 -10.31 -14.44 12.89
C GLU A 34 -8.81 -14.17 12.83
N ARG A 35 -8.16 -14.18 14.00
CA ARG A 35 -6.71 -14.10 14.06
C ARG A 35 -6.10 -15.50 14.07
N LEU A 36 -5.26 -15.75 13.07
CA LEU A 36 -4.48 -16.98 12.95
C LEU A 36 -3.01 -16.76 13.31
N TYR A 37 -2.38 -17.79 13.81
CA TYR A 37 -0.98 -17.82 14.22
C TYR A 37 -0.29 -19.02 13.61
N ALA A 38 0.84 -18.80 12.94
CA ALA A 38 1.71 -19.87 12.44
C ALA A 38 3.13 -19.64 12.94
N GLU A 39 3.84 -20.73 13.23
CA GLU A 39 5.25 -20.68 13.60
C GLU A 39 6.12 -21.09 12.41
N VAL A 40 7.10 -20.26 12.07
CA VAL A 40 8.10 -20.53 11.03
C VAL A 40 9.47 -20.28 11.61
N ASP A 41 10.27 -21.35 11.68
CA ASP A 41 11.66 -21.31 12.17
C ASP A 41 11.80 -20.58 13.53
N GLY A 42 10.88 -20.85 14.47
CA GLY A 42 10.86 -20.25 15.80
C GLY A 42 10.33 -18.80 15.86
N VAL A 43 9.77 -18.28 14.76
CA VAL A 43 9.13 -16.97 14.74
C VAL A 43 7.62 -17.13 14.53
N THR A 44 6.82 -16.50 15.39
CA THR A 44 5.37 -16.49 15.27
C THR A 44 4.93 -15.41 14.28
N ILE A 45 4.23 -15.83 13.23
CA ILE A 45 3.55 -14.96 12.27
C ILE A 45 2.07 -14.95 12.60
N SER A 46 1.43 -13.80 12.60
CA SER A 46 -0.02 -13.71 12.79
C SER A 46 -0.68 -12.76 11.81
N GLY A 47 -1.95 -13.04 11.51
CA GLY A 47 -2.79 -12.16 10.72
C GLY A 47 -4.23 -12.24 11.20
N ALA A 48 -4.90 -11.09 11.27
CA ALA A 48 -6.35 -11.01 11.49
C ALA A 48 -7.03 -10.94 10.13
N ILE A 49 -7.89 -11.90 9.85
CA ILE A 49 -8.62 -12.02 8.59
C ILE A 49 -10.02 -11.49 8.81
N ASP A 50 -10.41 -10.46 8.06
CA ASP A 50 -11.69 -9.76 8.26
C ASP A 50 -12.88 -10.69 8.04
N LEU A 51 -12.86 -11.46 6.94
CA LEU A 51 -13.96 -12.35 6.59
C LEU A 51 -13.47 -13.57 5.81
N GLN A 52 -13.95 -14.73 6.18
CA GLN A 52 -13.78 -15.97 5.43
C GLN A 52 -15.16 -16.53 5.07
N LYS A 53 -15.42 -16.71 3.78
CA LYS A 53 -16.61 -17.40 3.29
C LYS A 53 -16.25 -18.87 3.08
N ILE A 54 -16.96 -19.76 3.77
CA ILE A 54 -16.73 -21.21 3.71
C ILE A 54 -17.63 -21.79 2.61
N GLY A 55 -17.03 -22.35 1.59
CA GLY A 55 -17.71 -23.09 0.54
C GLY A 55 -17.41 -24.59 0.59
N GLU A 56 -18.09 -25.35 -0.23
CA GLU A 56 -17.87 -26.81 -0.36
C GLU A 56 -16.47 -27.13 -0.87
N ASP A 57 -15.97 -26.37 -1.85
CA ASP A 57 -14.69 -26.58 -2.52
C ASP A 57 -13.51 -25.86 -1.85
N GLY A 58 -13.75 -25.06 -0.81
CA GLY A 58 -12.72 -24.30 -0.12
C GLY A 58 -13.20 -22.96 0.44
N VAL A 59 -12.23 -22.11 0.77
CA VAL A 59 -12.45 -20.82 1.44
C VAL A 59 -12.22 -19.67 0.46
N THR A 60 -13.10 -18.66 0.50
CA THR A 60 -12.80 -17.33 -0.04
C THR A 60 -12.38 -16.42 1.10
N VAL A 61 -11.19 -15.84 1.02
CA VAL A 61 -10.70 -14.83 1.98
C VAL A 61 -11.06 -13.45 1.44
N ILE A 62 -11.71 -12.64 2.29
CA ILE A 62 -12.19 -11.30 1.94
C ILE A 62 -11.63 -10.31 2.96
N ASP A 63 -11.09 -9.21 2.48
CA ASP A 63 -10.57 -8.14 3.31
C ASP A 63 -11.30 -6.82 3.00
N TYR A 64 -11.67 -6.08 4.03
CA TYR A 64 -12.41 -4.84 3.91
C TYR A 64 -11.47 -3.64 3.75
N LYS A 65 -11.69 -2.83 2.73
CA LYS A 65 -10.92 -1.60 2.50
C LYS A 65 -11.81 -0.37 2.40
N PHE A 66 -11.54 0.62 3.25
CA PHE A 66 -12.21 1.93 3.21
C PHE A 66 -11.32 2.94 2.48
N VAL A 67 -11.51 3.09 1.17
CA VAL A 67 -10.58 3.77 0.26
C VAL A 67 -11.25 4.85 -0.59
N LYS A 68 -10.43 5.65 -1.30
CA LYS A 68 -10.90 6.55 -2.34
C LYS A 68 -11.05 5.79 -3.67
N ALA A 69 -11.89 6.30 -4.57
CA ALA A 69 -12.14 5.70 -5.89
C ALA A 69 -10.85 5.41 -6.68
N TRP A 70 -9.88 6.33 -6.67
CA TRP A 70 -8.61 6.14 -7.37
C TRP A 70 -7.83 4.89 -6.90
N SER A 71 -8.04 4.44 -5.67
CA SER A 71 -7.36 3.25 -5.13
C SER A 71 -7.83 1.95 -5.76
N VAL A 72 -9.11 1.88 -6.16
CA VAL A 72 -9.67 0.69 -6.83
C VAL A 72 -9.44 0.69 -8.35
N MET A 73 -9.09 1.85 -8.90
CA MET A 73 -8.75 1.99 -10.33
C MET A 73 -7.31 1.56 -10.65
N ARG A 74 -6.54 1.13 -9.66
CA ARG A 74 -5.13 0.73 -9.80
C ARG A 74 -4.89 -0.59 -9.11
N ASN A 75 -4.10 -1.45 -9.74
CA ASN A 75 -3.59 -2.63 -9.06
C ASN A 75 -2.70 -2.23 -7.88
N LYS A 76 -3.06 -2.70 -6.70
CA LYS A 76 -2.29 -2.49 -5.48
C LYS A 76 -1.61 -3.79 -5.07
N ILE A 77 -0.31 -3.86 -5.30
CA ILE A 77 0.50 -5.02 -4.94
C ILE A 77 0.42 -5.34 -3.44
N GLU A 78 0.22 -4.32 -2.61
CA GLU A 78 0.09 -4.50 -1.16
C GLU A 78 -1.15 -5.33 -0.79
N TRP A 79 -2.26 -5.19 -1.54
CA TRP A 79 -3.46 -5.99 -1.32
C TRP A 79 -3.24 -7.45 -1.75
N GLU A 80 -2.55 -7.63 -2.88
CA GLU A 80 -2.20 -8.97 -3.35
C GLU A 80 -1.31 -9.70 -2.34
N ILE A 81 -0.28 -9.03 -1.85
CA ILE A 81 0.63 -9.58 -0.83
C ILE A 81 -0.13 -9.93 0.45
N GLN A 82 -0.89 -8.99 1.00
CA GLN A 82 -1.64 -9.18 2.25
C GLN A 82 -2.56 -10.40 2.17
N LEU A 83 -3.38 -10.49 1.12
CA LEU A 83 -4.34 -11.58 0.99
C LEU A 83 -3.68 -12.93 0.73
N ASN A 84 -2.55 -12.96 0.02
CA ASN A 84 -1.81 -14.20 -0.17
C ASN A 84 -1.08 -14.67 1.10
N ILE A 85 -0.68 -13.76 1.99
CA ILE A 85 -0.21 -14.12 3.34
C ILE A 85 -1.37 -14.68 4.17
N TYR A 86 -2.57 -14.10 4.10
CA TYR A 86 -3.76 -14.64 4.77
C TYR A 86 -4.14 -16.03 4.23
N LYS A 87 -4.10 -16.22 2.91
CA LYS A 87 -4.25 -17.55 2.29
C LYS A 87 -3.26 -18.55 2.90
N TRP A 88 -1.98 -18.17 2.93
CA TRP A 88 -0.94 -19.02 3.52
C TRP A 88 -1.24 -19.40 4.98
N LEU A 89 -1.68 -18.44 5.81
CA LEU A 89 -2.09 -18.68 7.19
C LEU A 89 -3.26 -19.66 7.27
N VAL A 90 -4.30 -19.48 6.49
CA VAL A 90 -5.48 -20.38 6.47
C VAL A 90 -5.06 -21.79 6.06
N GLU A 91 -4.29 -21.94 4.99
CA GLU A 91 -3.85 -23.24 4.49
C GLU A 91 -2.89 -23.94 5.46
N THR A 92 -2.00 -23.19 6.11
CA THR A 92 -1.04 -23.71 7.08
C THR A 92 -1.70 -24.14 8.38
N VAL A 93 -2.55 -23.27 8.96
CA VAL A 93 -3.12 -23.47 10.30
C VAL A 93 -4.37 -24.33 10.26
N LYS A 94 -5.28 -24.05 9.34
CA LYS A 94 -6.59 -24.73 9.25
C LYS A 94 -6.61 -25.92 8.33
N ARG A 95 -5.59 -26.11 7.51
CA ARG A 95 -5.51 -27.17 6.49
C ARG A 95 -6.68 -27.12 5.52
N ARG A 96 -7.20 -25.94 5.25
CA ARG A 96 -8.29 -25.70 4.30
C ARG A 96 -7.75 -24.98 3.07
N LYS A 97 -8.11 -25.45 1.90
CA LYS A 97 -7.74 -24.82 0.63
C LYS A 97 -8.43 -23.47 0.50
N VAL A 98 -7.70 -22.46 0.07
CA VAL A 98 -8.24 -21.15 -0.29
C VAL A 98 -8.35 -21.07 -1.81
N ASN A 99 -9.56 -20.88 -2.31
CA ASN A 99 -9.86 -20.87 -3.73
C ASN A 99 -9.93 -19.47 -4.34
N ALA A 100 -10.28 -18.47 -3.53
CA ALA A 100 -10.42 -17.10 -3.99
C ALA A 100 -9.96 -16.10 -2.93
N LEU A 101 -9.46 -14.97 -3.39
CA LEU A 101 -9.03 -13.82 -2.60
C LEU A 101 -9.76 -12.59 -3.13
N GLN A 102 -10.42 -11.83 -2.25
CA GLN A 102 -11.20 -10.68 -2.65
C GLN A 102 -10.99 -9.49 -1.73
N ILE A 103 -10.96 -8.29 -2.29
CA ILE A 103 -11.11 -7.05 -1.54
C ILE A 103 -12.57 -6.58 -1.67
N CYS A 104 -13.21 -6.33 -0.53
CA CYS A 104 -14.48 -5.61 -0.48
C CYS A 104 -14.17 -4.13 -0.21
N ALA A 105 -14.15 -3.32 -1.26
CA ALA A 105 -13.79 -1.92 -1.17
C ALA A 105 -15.02 -1.02 -0.97
N PHE A 106 -15.03 -0.27 0.15
CA PHE A 106 -15.98 0.79 0.45
C PHE A 106 -15.38 2.12 0.00
N ILE A 107 -15.98 2.75 -1.00
CA ILE A 107 -15.44 3.94 -1.66
C ILE A 107 -15.98 5.21 -0.98
N LYS A 108 -15.12 5.90 -0.23
CA LYS A 108 -15.47 7.05 0.60
C LYS A 108 -15.88 8.29 -0.20
N ASP A 109 -15.36 8.45 -1.39
CA ASP A 109 -15.56 9.59 -2.28
C ASP A 109 -16.33 9.19 -3.56
N TYR A 110 -17.14 8.13 -3.49
CA TYR A 110 -17.96 7.68 -4.61
C TYR A 110 -18.93 8.77 -5.06
N SER A 111 -18.99 8.98 -6.36
CA SER A 111 -19.95 9.85 -6.99
C SER A 111 -20.61 9.16 -8.19
N LYS A 112 -21.94 9.03 -8.17
CA LYS A 112 -22.70 8.48 -9.31
C LYS A 112 -22.73 9.39 -10.54
N TRP A 113 -22.24 10.60 -10.40
CA TRP A 113 -22.17 11.58 -11.50
C TRP A 113 -20.80 11.59 -12.18
N GLU A 114 -19.84 10.85 -11.64
CA GLU A 114 -18.50 10.74 -12.23
C GLU A 114 -18.55 9.77 -13.42
N SER A 115 -18.16 10.26 -14.60
CA SER A 115 -18.17 9.50 -15.86
C SER A 115 -16.78 9.13 -16.37
N LYS A 116 -15.77 9.27 -15.51
CA LYS A 116 -14.39 8.96 -15.87
C LYS A 116 -14.23 7.49 -16.21
N ASP A 117 -13.48 7.20 -17.26
CA ASP A 117 -13.19 5.84 -17.67
C ASP A 117 -12.52 5.02 -16.52
N GLY A 118 -13.00 3.80 -16.31
CA GLY A 118 -12.58 2.94 -15.22
C GLY A 118 -13.09 3.35 -13.83
N TYR A 119 -13.96 4.37 -13.71
CA TYR A 119 -14.55 4.75 -12.42
C TYR A 119 -15.51 3.68 -11.91
N PRO A 120 -15.49 3.38 -10.59
CA PRO A 120 -16.35 2.35 -10.00
C PRO A 120 -17.83 2.63 -10.23
N GLN A 121 -18.60 1.58 -10.55
CA GLN A 121 -20.04 1.69 -10.84
C GLN A 121 -20.91 1.71 -9.57
N ALA A 122 -20.32 1.41 -8.40
CA ALA A 122 -20.99 1.41 -7.10
C ALA A 122 -20.07 1.89 -5.99
N SER A 123 -20.66 2.31 -4.87
CA SER A 123 -19.91 2.72 -3.66
C SER A 123 -19.25 1.55 -2.93
N ILE A 124 -19.67 0.32 -3.21
CA ILE A 124 -19.07 -0.91 -2.70
C ILE A 124 -18.77 -1.79 -3.92
N VAL A 125 -17.52 -2.22 -4.04
CA VAL A 125 -17.08 -3.10 -5.14
C VAL A 125 -16.28 -4.27 -4.60
N MET A 126 -16.51 -5.45 -5.21
CA MET A 126 -15.68 -6.63 -4.97
C MET A 126 -14.59 -6.68 -6.04
N ILE A 127 -13.35 -6.88 -5.60
CA ILE A 127 -12.18 -6.94 -6.48
C ILE A 127 -11.51 -8.28 -6.26
N ASP A 128 -11.44 -9.08 -7.31
CA ASP A 128 -10.73 -10.35 -7.29
C ASP A 128 -9.21 -10.10 -7.27
N ILE A 129 -8.52 -10.81 -6.41
CA ILE A 129 -7.07 -10.72 -6.24
C ILE A 129 -6.43 -12.01 -6.76
N PRO A 130 -5.31 -11.90 -7.51
CA PRO A 130 -4.58 -13.06 -7.98
C PRO A 130 -4.16 -13.99 -6.83
N VAL A 131 -4.46 -15.27 -6.97
CA VAL A 131 -4.10 -16.30 -5.99
C VAL A 131 -2.73 -16.85 -6.36
N TRP A 132 -1.77 -16.73 -5.45
CA TRP A 132 -0.46 -17.35 -5.60
C TRP A 132 -0.55 -18.85 -5.33
N ASP A 133 0.30 -19.62 -6.01
CA ASP A 133 0.51 -20.99 -5.58
C ASP A 133 1.14 -21.05 -4.18
N SER A 134 1.04 -22.21 -3.53
CA SER A 134 1.49 -22.35 -2.14
C SER A 134 3.01 -22.23 -2.00
N VAL A 135 3.78 -22.59 -3.03
CA VAL A 135 5.25 -22.45 -3.02
C VAL A 135 5.63 -20.98 -3.03
N LYS A 136 5.03 -20.17 -3.92
CA LYS A 136 5.28 -18.73 -3.99
C LYS A 136 4.93 -18.04 -2.67
N ALA A 137 3.78 -18.37 -2.08
CA ALA A 137 3.35 -17.78 -0.81
C ALA A 137 4.31 -18.14 0.34
N GLU A 138 4.70 -19.41 0.47
CA GLU A 138 5.66 -19.87 1.47
C GLU A 138 7.03 -19.21 1.29
N THR A 139 7.55 -19.17 0.06
CA THR A 139 8.83 -18.54 -0.26
C THR A 139 8.82 -17.07 0.14
N TYR A 140 7.77 -16.33 -0.22
CA TYR A 140 7.64 -14.91 0.16
C TYR A 140 7.67 -14.71 1.69
N VAL A 141 6.93 -15.53 2.44
CA VAL A 141 6.90 -15.45 3.90
C VAL A 141 8.30 -15.69 4.49
N ARG A 142 9.02 -16.72 4.00
CA ARG A 142 10.38 -17.03 4.48
C ARG A 142 11.39 -15.94 4.13
N GLU A 143 11.36 -15.42 2.92
CA GLU A 143 12.22 -14.31 2.50
C GLU A 143 12.01 -13.06 3.37
N ARG A 144 10.75 -12.72 3.68
CA ARG A 144 10.44 -11.59 4.57
C ARG A 144 10.94 -11.83 6.00
N LEU A 145 10.81 -13.04 6.52
CA LEU A 145 11.37 -13.41 7.83
C LEU A 145 12.88 -13.28 7.87
N GLU A 146 13.57 -13.76 6.84
CA GLU A 146 15.03 -13.66 6.76
C GLU A 146 15.50 -12.21 6.69
N MET A 147 14.80 -11.36 5.95
CA MET A 147 15.08 -9.91 5.94
C MET A 147 14.95 -9.30 7.35
N HIS A 148 13.90 -9.66 8.10
CA HIS A 148 13.73 -9.19 9.47
C HIS A 148 14.81 -9.69 10.42
N ARG A 149 15.24 -10.97 10.30
CA ARG A 149 16.34 -11.54 11.07
C ARG A 149 17.64 -10.82 10.79
N THR A 150 17.97 -10.63 9.52
CA THR A 150 19.17 -9.91 9.09
C THR A 150 19.19 -8.49 9.64
N ALA A 151 18.05 -7.78 9.54
CA ALA A 151 17.91 -6.44 10.10
C ALA A 151 18.09 -6.42 11.63
N LYS A 152 17.53 -7.41 12.35
CA LYS A 152 17.70 -7.52 13.80
C LYS A 152 19.15 -7.81 14.18
N MET A 153 19.83 -8.68 13.45
CA MET A 153 21.26 -8.95 13.68
C MET A 153 22.11 -7.72 13.45
N ALA A 154 21.87 -6.99 12.35
CA ALA A 154 22.57 -5.73 12.07
C ALA A 154 22.38 -4.71 13.21
N GLU A 155 21.13 -4.56 13.73
CA GLU A 155 20.85 -3.72 14.89
C GLU A 155 21.65 -4.16 16.13
N ASP A 156 21.63 -5.46 16.46
CA ASP A 156 22.30 -6.02 17.64
C ASP A 156 23.83 -5.84 17.59
N PHE A 157 24.43 -5.82 16.40
CA PHE A 157 25.86 -5.61 16.19
C PHE A 157 26.22 -4.13 15.90
N GLY A 158 25.25 -3.22 15.86
CA GLY A 158 25.48 -1.81 15.53
C GLY A 158 25.86 -1.57 14.08
N GLU A 159 25.49 -2.48 13.18
CA GLU A 159 25.73 -2.37 11.74
C GLU A 159 24.62 -1.55 11.06
N ALA A 160 24.92 -1.03 9.87
CA ALA A 160 23.93 -0.30 9.09
C ALA A 160 22.82 -1.24 8.59
N LEU A 161 21.57 -0.81 8.75
CA LEU A 161 20.42 -1.51 8.18
C LEU A 161 20.44 -1.42 6.65
N GLN A 162 19.91 -2.45 6.00
CA GLN A 162 19.73 -2.44 4.55
C GLN A 162 18.86 -1.23 4.15
N PRO A 163 19.30 -0.39 3.19
CA PRO A 163 18.54 0.76 2.75
C PRO A 163 17.26 0.34 2.02
N CYS A 164 16.21 1.15 2.17
CA CYS A 164 14.99 0.98 1.41
C CYS A 164 15.23 1.24 -0.09
N THR A 165 14.54 0.49 -0.93
CA THR A 165 14.53 0.69 -2.38
C THR A 165 13.75 1.95 -2.78
N ASP A 166 13.93 2.39 -4.02
CA ASP A 166 13.16 3.51 -4.57
C ASP A 166 11.65 3.24 -4.58
N GLU A 167 11.23 1.99 -4.86
CA GLU A 167 9.83 1.58 -4.81
C GLU A 167 9.27 1.63 -3.40
N GLU A 168 10.00 1.13 -2.40
CA GLU A 168 9.59 1.19 -1.00
C GLU A 168 9.48 2.62 -0.48
N ARG A 169 10.23 3.54 -1.05
CA ARG A 169 10.27 4.96 -0.70
C ARG A 169 9.27 5.80 -1.51
N TRP A 170 8.59 5.20 -2.48
CA TRP A 170 7.69 5.86 -3.44
C TRP A 170 8.40 6.99 -4.19
N ALA A 171 9.54 6.66 -4.80
CA ALA A 171 10.34 7.61 -5.55
C ALA A 171 9.54 8.24 -6.69
N LYS A 172 9.51 9.55 -6.72
CA LYS A 172 9.04 10.34 -7.86
C LYS A 172 10.25 10.83 -8.66
N GLU A 173 10.21 10.67 -9.95
CA GLU A 173 11.24 11.19 -10.85
C GLU A 173 11.21 12.73 -10.88
N THR A 174 12.36 13.34 -11.18
CA THR A 174 12.42 14.76 -11.52
C THR A 174 11.60 15.02 -12.77
N THR A 175 10.81 16.07 -12.75
CA THR A 175 9.99 16.49 -13.89
C THR A 175 10.24 17.97 -14.22
N TYR A 176 9.94 18.36 -15.46
CA TYR A 176 10.21 19.67 -16.00
C TYR A 176 8.90 20.28 -16.47
N ALA A 177 8.40 21.27 -15.74
CA ALA A 177 7.13 21.91 -16.01
C ALA A 177 7.34 23.18 -16.85
N VAL A 178 6.77 23.22 -18.03
CA VAL A 178 6.79 24.45 -18.87
C VAL A 178 5.69 25.37 -18.35
N LYS A 179 6.09 26.59 -17.98
CA LYS A 179 5.21 27.63 -17.46
C LYS A 179 5.31 28.90 -18.30
N ARG A 180 4.30 29.71 -18.24
CA ARG A 180 4.28 31.08 -18.83
C ARG A 180 4.02 32.07 -17.68
N GLU A 181 4.65 33.23 -17.77
CA GLU A 181 4.45 34.28 -16.79
C GLU A 181 2.95 34.65 -16.65
N GLY A 182 2.49 34.84 -15.40
CA GLY A 182 1.08 35.13 -15.08
C GLY A 182 0.15 33.88 -15.07
N ARG A 183 0.62 32.70 -15.47
CA ARG A 183 -0.19 31.48 -15.45
C ARG A 183 0.11 30.64 -14.19
N LYS A 184 -0.93 30.31 -13.41
CA LYS A 184 -0.77 29.49 -12.19
C LYS A 184 -0.43 28.00 -12.47
N THR A 185 -0.93 27.46 -13.59
CA THR A 185 -0.73 26.06 -13.96
C THR A 185 0.31 25.91 -15.05
N ALA A 186 1.06 24.80 -15.05
CA ALA A 186 1.95 24.46 -16.16
C ALA A 186 1.18 24.29 -17.47
N ILE A 187 1.82 24.64 -18.60
CA ILE A 187 1.32 24.35 -19.95
C ILE A 187 1.38 22.84 -20.17
N ARG A 188 2.56 22.25 -19.86
CA ARG A 188 2.82 20.81 -19.94
C ARG A 188 3.96 20.45 -19.01
N VAL A 189 4.01 19.17 -18.59
CA VAL A 189 5.09 18.60 -17.76
C VAL A 189 5.75 17.49 -18.56
N PHE A 190 7.08 17.47 -18.56
CA PHE A 190 7.91 16.51 -19.26
C PHE A 190 8.80 15.73 -18.29
N LYS A 191 9.29 14.58 -18.73
CA LYS A 191 10.29 13.78 -18.00
C LYS A 191 11.73 14.18 -18.32
N THR A 192 11.95 14.84 -19.46
CA THR A 192 13.27 15.29 -19.92
C THR A 192 13.31 16.82 -20.00
N ILE A 193 14.50 17.38 -19.73
CA ILE A 193 14.71 18.83 -19.78
C ILE A 193 14.72 19.34 -21.24
N GLU A 194 15.19 18.52 -22.17
CA GLU A 194 15.29 18.85 -23.58
C GLU A 194 13.89 19.13 -24.17
N GLU A 195 12.95 18.18 -23.99
CA GLU A 195 11.56 18.36 -24.45
C GLU A 195 10.87 19.59 -23.81
N ALA A 196 11.16 19.82 -22.52
CA ALA A 196 10.62 20.97 -21.83
C ALA A 196 11.18 22.28 -22.34
N THR A 197 12.49 22.34 -22.66
CA THR A 197 13.16 23.53 -23.16
C THR A 197 12.64 23.88 -24.57
N GLU A 198 12.52 22.89 -25.45
CA GLU A 198 11.96 23.10 -26.80
C GLU A 198 10.55 23.72 -26.76
N LEU A 199 9.67 23.18 -25.90
CA LEU A 199 8.32 23.75 -25.75
C LEU A 199 8.37 25.14 -25.10
N ALA A 200 9.24 25.37 -24.12
CA ALA A 200 9.35 26.66 -23.45
C ALA A 200 9.76 27.77 -24.41
N GLU A 201 10.71 27.52 -25.33
CA GLU A 201 11.10 28.44 -26.37
C GLU A 201 9.94 28.76 -27.34
N LYS A 202 9.24 27.71 -27.80
CA LYS A 202 8.07 27.86 -28.70
C LYS A 202 6.92 28.64 -28.06
N GLU A 203 6.66 28.43 -26.79
CA GLU A 203 5.58 29.03 -26.05
C GLU A 203 5.94 30.36 -25.36
N LYS A 204 7.20 30.84 -25.54
CA LYS A 204 7.75 32.02 -24.85
C LYS A 204 7.57 31.92 -23.33
N GLY A 205 7.81 30.73 -22.79
CA GLY A 205 7.72 30.40 -21.40
C GLY A 205 9.07 30.11 -20.75
N TYR A 206 9.04 29.49 -19.61
CA TYR A 206 10.22 29.03 -18.88
C TYR A 206 10.01 27.61 -18.33
N VAL A 207 11.11 26.92 -18.05
CA VAL A 207 11.09 25.59 -17.45
C VAL A 207 11.26 25.71 -15.94
N GLU A 208 10.32 25.16 -15.20
CA GLU A 208 10.42 24.95 -13.75
C GLU A 208 10.84 23.50 -13.49
N THR A 209 12.02 23.29 -12.93
CA THR A 209 12.47 21.96 -12.52
C THR A 209 11.77 21.57 -11.20
N ARG A 210 11.04 20.45 -11.23
CA ARG A 210 10.45 19.82 -10.06
C ARG A 210 11.30 18.63 -9.69
N LYS A 211 12.15 18.80 -8.69
CA LYS A 211 13.03 17.74 -8.21
C LYS A 211 12.21 16.52 -7.79
N GLY A 212 12.70 15.35 -8.14
CA GLY A 212 12.17 14.08 -7.62
C GLY A 212 12.26 14.03 -6.10
N GLU A 213 11.38 13.30 -5.49
CA GLU A 213 11.34 13.15 -4.04
C GLU A 213 10.90 11.74 -3.64
N TYR A 214 11.25 11.34 -2.45
CA TYR A 214 10.80 10.10 -1.83
C TYR A 214 9.55 10.37 -0.98
N THR A 215 8.39 10.37 -1.62
CA THR A 215 7.14 10.86 -1.02
C THR A 215 6.73 10.10 0.23
N ARG A 216 7.02 8.81 0.34
CA ARG A 216 6.75 8.05 1.56
C ARG A 216 7.52 8.58 2.76
N CYS A 217 8.76 9.04 2.53
CA CYS A 217 9.60 9.61 3.59
C CYS A 217 9.22 11.07 3.87
N ALA A 218 9.08 11.89 2.82
CA ALA A 218 8.88 13.34 2.91
C ALA A 218 7.47 13.73 3.40
N GLU A 219 6.44 12.96 3.03
CA GLU A 219 5.05 13.26 3.35
C GLU A 219 4.52 12.49 4.60
N ASN A 220 5.42 12.05 5.49
CA ASN A 220 5.11 11.35 6.75
C ASN A 220 4.35 10.02 6.62
N PHE A 221 4.37 9.37 5.44
CA PHE A 221 3.80 8.02 5.28
C PHE A 221 4.69 6.92 5.87
N CYS A 222 5.94 7.23 6.21
CA CYS A 222 6.85 6.34 6.92
C CYS A 222 6.96 6.75 8.38
N GLY A 223 6.44 5.92 9.30
CA GLY A 223 6.43 6.20 10.73
C GLY A 223 7.82 6.33 11.38
N VAL A 224 8.89 5.95 10.67
CA VAL A 224 10.27 6.02 11.17
C VAL A 224 11.14 7.02 10.40
N ALA A 225 10.59 7.77 9.44
CA ALA A 225 11.36 8.71 8.61
C ALA A 225 12.20 9.68 9.43
N LYS A 226 11.66 10.17 10.55
CA LYS A 226 12.33 11.10 11.47
C LYS A 226 13.67 10.56 12.03
N TRP A 227 13.82 9.24 12.14
CA TRP A 227 15.01 8.59 12.70
C TRP A 227 15.79 7.78 11.66
N CYS A 228 15.32 7.73 10.42
CA CYS A 228 15.91 6.93 9.36
C CYS A 228 17.25 7.54 8.90
N PRO A 229 18.40 6.84 9.07
CA PRO A 229 19.70 7.36 8.65
C PRO A 229 19.78 7.65 7.15
N GLN A 230 19.15 6.81 6.32
CA GLN A 230 19.11 6.98 4.87
C GLN A 230 18.42 8.29 4.50
N TYR A 231 17.25 8.59 5.08
CA TYR A 231 16.51 9.82 4.77
C TYR A 231 17.18 11.06 5.36
N GLN A 232 17.67 10.99 6.60
CA GLN A 232 18.36 12.11 7.23
C GLN A 232 19.67 12.45 6.53
N GLY A 233 20.40 11.43 6.03
CA GLY A 233 21.60 11.63 5.23
C GLY A 233 21.33 12.45 3.96
N GLU A 234 20.20 12.20 3.28
CA GLU A 234 19.82 12.94 2.07
C GLU A 234 19.39 14.38 2.35
N LEU A 235 18.68 14.64 3.46
CA LEU A 235 18.31 15.99 3.86
C LEU A 235 19.56 16.88 4.14
N ASN A 236 20.64 16.27 4.65
CA ASN A 236 21.88 16.98 4.97
C ASN A 236 22.79 17.20 3.74
N VAL A 237 22.52 16.52 2.62
CA VAL A 237 23.32 16.66 1.36
C VAL A 237 22.68 17.65 0.39
N THR A 238 21.47 18.11 0.66
CA THR A 238 20.80 19.11 -0.20
C THR A 238 21.29 20.51 0.22
N PRO A 239 22.03 21.24 -0.68
CA PRO A 239 22.57 22.58 -0.39
C PRO A 239 21.48 23.64 -0.27
#